data_40ff94e8393ed4d786eb6a23362c240f
#
_entry.id   40ff94e8393ed4d786eb6a23362c240f
#
_cell.length_a   1.000
_cell.length_b   1.000
_cell.length_c   1.000
_cell.angle_alpha   90.00
_cell.angle_beta   90.00
_cell.angle_gamma   90.00
#
_symmetry.space_group_name_H-M   'P 1'
#
loop_
_entity.id
_entity.type
_entity.pdbx_description
1 polymer ?
#
loop_
_entity_poly.entity_id
_entity_poly.type
_entity_poly.pdbx_seq_one_letter_code
_entity_poly.pdbx_strand_id
1 'polypeptide(L)'
;MLVLLKSTYPPSAVKELIEHFMSPKTPPRSPVAKEVASFAYGDRDGYHGLLILEVEDAKFADFIKAQTARSAYLQSRVTGLQVEVIPGHSVMDAIALVSKQLG
;
A
#
# COMPACT_ATOMS: atom_id res chain seq x y z
N MET A 1 4.86 6.76 -11.24
CA MET A 1 5.01 7.29 -9.87
C MET A 1 5.25 6.16 -8.90
N LEU A 2 5.78 6.48 -7.74
CA LEU A 2 5.87 5.52 -6.66
C LEU A 2 4.67 5.67 -5.72
N VAL A 3 4.23 4.54 -5.16
CA VAL A 3 3.14 4.51 -4.20
C VAL A 3 3.59 3.70 -2.99
N LEU A 4 3.45 4.28 -1.81
CA LEU A 4 3.66 3.55 -0.56
C LEU A 4 2.31 3.05 -0.06
N LEU A 5 2.18 1.73 0.08
CA LEU A 5 1.09 1.11 0.82
C LEU A 5 1.57 0.81 2.22
N LYS A 6 0.92 1.37 3.22
CA LYS A 6 1.22 1.10 4.62
C LYS A 6 0.04 0.41 5.27
N SER A 7 0.26 -0.78 5.81
CA SER A 7 -0.72 -1.52 6.60
C SER A 7 -0.31 -1.49 8.06
N THR A 8 -1.25 -1.24 8.95
CA THR A 8 -1.02 -1.28 10.39
C THR A 8 -2.10 -2.16 11.01
N TYR A 9 -1.71 -3.10 11.87
CA TYR A 9 -2.66 -4.02 12.50
C TYR A 9 -2.14 -4.50 13.85
N PRO A 10 -3.05 -4.81 14.81
CA PRO A 10 -2.62 -5.34 16.10
C PRO A 10 -2.11 -6.77 15.96
N PRO A 11 -1.24 -7.25 16.87
CA PRO A 11 -0.74 -8.62 16.84
C PRO A 11 -1.86 -9.67 16.83
N SER A 12 -2.97 -9.38 17.48
CA SER A 12 -4.13 -10.29 17.52
C SER A 12 -4.81 -10.50 16.17
N ALA A 13 -4.56 -9.64 15.19
CA ALA A 13 -5.17 -9.72 13.87
C ALA A 13 -4.33 -10.50 12.83
N VAL A 14 -3.12 -10.94 13.18
CA VAL A 14 -2.20 -11.59 12.23
C VAL A 14 -2.84 -12.81 11.57
N LYS A 15 -3.49 -13.66 12.36
CA LYS A 15 -4.12 -14.88 11.83
C LYS A 15 -5.23 -14.55 10.84
N GLU A 16 -6.13 -13.63 11.19
CA GLU A 16 -7.21 -13.18 10.31
C GLU A 16 -6.66 -12.58 9.01
N LEU A 17 -5.61 -11.76 9.13
CA LEU A 17 -4.99 -11.11 7.98
C LEU A 17 -4.42 -12.14 6.99
N ILE A 18 -3.70 -13.15 7.50
CA ILE A 18 -3.13 -14.21 6.68
C ILE A 18 -4.25 -15.00 5.99
N GLU A 19 -5.30 -15.36 6.72
CA GLU A 19 -6.43 -16.09 6.17
C GLU A 19 -7.07 -15.35 5.00
N HIS A 20 -7.28 -14.03 5.14
CA HIS A 20 -7.87 -13.23 4.07
C HIS A 20 -6.91 -12.99 2.91
N PHE A 21 -5.61 -12.85 3.16
CA PHE A 21 -4.63 -12.76 2.07
C PHE A 21 -4.64 -14.02 1.19
N MET A 22 -4.85 -15.17 1.78
CA MET A 22 -4.85 -16.44 1.08
C MET A 22 -6.23 -16.79 0.49
N SER A 23 -7.26 -16.03 0.81
CA SER A 23 -8.63 -16.31 0.35
C SER A 23 -8.84 -15.85 -1.09
N PRO A 24 -9.44 -16.70 -1.95
CA PRO A 24 -9.80 -16.29 -3.31
C PRO A 24 -10.93 -15.28 -3.35
N LYS A 25 -11.64 -15.05 -2.24
CA LYS A 25 -12.72 -14.06 -2.15
C LYS A 25 -12.20 -12.64 -1.98
N THR A 26 -10.96 -12.48 -1.53
CA THR A 26 -10.35 -11.15 -1.38
C THR A 26 -10.11 -10.54 -2.77
N PRO A 27 -10.54 -9.29 -3.01
CA PRO A 27 -10.26 -8.64 -4.28
C PRO A 27 -8.75 -8.64 -4.56
N PRO A 28 -8.33 -8.95 -5.79
CA PRO A 28 -6.91 -9.09 -6.12
C PRO A 28 -6.19 -7.76 -6.08
N ARG A 29 -4.87 -7.82 -5.97
CA ARG A 29 -4.01 -6.64 -6.16
C ARG A 29 -4.11 -6.17 -7.60
N SER A 30 -3.94 -4.86 -7.80
CA SER A 30 -3.98 -4.29 -9.14
C SER A 30 -2.83 -4.83 -9.99
N PRO A 31 -3.12 -5.34 -11.20
CA PRO A 31 -2.07 -5.84 -12.10
C PRO A 31 -1.20 -4.73 -12.70
N VAL A 32 -1.62 -3.46 -12.57
CA VAL A 32 -0.86 -2.32 -13.12
C VAL A 32 0.21 -1.82 -12.15
N ALA A 33 0.26 -2.36 -10.94
CA ALA A 33 1.25 -2.00 -9.93
C ALA A 33 2.37 -3.03 -9.90
N LYS A 34 3.62 -2.54 -9.90
CA LYS A 34 4.81 -3.39 -9.81
C LYS A 34 5.47 -3.19 -8.45
N GLU A 35 5.70 -4.29 -7.72
CA GLU A 35 6.39 -4.22 -6.43
C GLU A 35 7.86 -3.87 -6.65
N VAL A 36 8.32 -2.81 -5.96
CA VAL A 36 9.72 -2.38 -5.97
C VAL A 36 10.43 -2.88 -4.73
N ALA A 37 9.78 -2.76 -3.57
CA ALA A 37 10.35 -3.19 -2.30
C ALA A 37 9.23 -3.44 -1.30
N SER A 38 9.52 -4.25 -0.29
CA SER A 38 8.61 -4.50 0.82
C SER A 38 9.40 -4.61 2.13
N PHE A 39 8.76 -4.23 3.23
CA PHE A 39 9.37 -4.27 4.55
C PHE A 39 8.27 -4.45 5.59
N ALA A 40 8.55 -5.23 6.61
CA ALA A 40 7.61 -5.43 7.72
C ALA A 40 8.36 -5.27 9.04
N TYR A 41 7.70 -4.65 10.02
CA TYR A 41 8.28 -4.45 11.34
C TYR A 41 7.18 -4.36 12.40
N GLY A 42 7.57 -4.51 13.65
CA GLY A 42 6.68 -4.32 14.79
C GLY A 42 7.19 -3.23 15.72
N ASP A 43 6.26 -2.51 16.35
CA ASP A 43 6.56 -1.51 17.38
C ASP A 43 5.45 -1.51 18.43
N ARG A 44 5.43 -0.47 19.30
CA ARG A 44 4.39 -0.35 20.34
C ARG A 44 2.97 -0.20 19.79
N ASP A 45 2.84 0.30 18.56
CA ASP A 45 1.55 0.54 17.92
C ASP A 45 1.01 -0.71 17.19
N GLY A 46 1.81 -1.75 17.11
CA GLY A 46 1.44 -3.01 16.47
C GLY A 46 2.41 -3.40 15.36
N TYR A 47 1.91 -4.17 14.40
CA TYR A 47 2.67 -4.58 13.23
C TYR A 47 2.39 -3.68 12.05
N HIS A 48 3.41 -3.48 11.22
CA HIS A 48 3.35 -2.63 10.04
C HIS A 48 3.90 -3.38 8.84
N GLY A 49 3.21 -3.27 7.72
CA GLY A 49 3.69 -3.71 6.43
C GLY A 49 3.85 -2.50 5.52
N LEU A 50 5.02 -2.36 4.90
CA LEU A 50 5.28 -1.32 3.92
C LEU A 50 5.51 -1.97 2.57
N LEU A 51 4.84 -1.48 1.55
CA LEU A 51 4.98 -1.97 0.20
C LEU A 51 5.17 -0.77 -0.72
N ILE A 52 6.29 -0.74 -1.44
CA ILE A 52 6.56 0.30 -2.42
C ILE A 52 6.24 -0.24 -3.79
N LEU A 53 5.34 0.43 -4.48
CA LEU A 53 4.87 0.05 -5.80
C LEU A 53 5.24 1.12 -6.82
N GLU A 54 5.51 0.69 -8.04
CA GLU A 54 5.64 1.56 -9.19
C GLU A 54 4.37 1.44 -10.03
N VAL A 55 3.77 2.58 -10.36
CA VAL A 55 2.53 2.67 -11.14
C VAL A 55 2.73 3.75 -12.20
N GLU A 56 2.42 3.44 -13.45
CA GLU A 56 2.42 4.45 -14.51
C GLU A 56 1.36 5.51 -14.21
N ASP A 57 1.70 6.78 -14.42
CA ASP A 57 0.81 7.90 -14.09
C ASP A 57 -0.56 7.76 -14.78
N ALA A 58 -0.56 7.33 -16.02
CA ALA A 58 -1.80 7.13 -16.79
C ALA A 58 -2.70 6.02 -16.23
N LYS A 59 -2.15 5.12 -15.42
CA LYS A 59 -2.87 3.97 -14.85
C LYS A 59 -3.17 4.13 -13.36
N PHE A 60 -2.86 5.28 -12.81
CA PHE A 60 -3.03 5.51 -11.37
C PHE A 60 -4.49 5.42 -10.94
N ALA A 61 -5.43 5.93 -11.74
CA ALA A 61 -6.86 5.83 -11.44
C ALA A 61 -7.33 4.37 -11.35
N ASP A 62 -6.88 3.52 -12.27
CA ASP A 62 -7.19 2.08 -12.25
C ASP A 62 -6.60 1.41 -11.01
N PHE A 63 -5.36 1.79 -10.66
CA PHE A 63 -4.71 1.28 -9.45
C PHE A 63 -5.52 1.64 -8.21
N ILE A 64 -5.90 2.91 -8.04
CA ILE A 64 -6.66 3.38 -6.88
C ILE A 64 -8.00 2.65 -6.77
N LYS A 65 -8.69 2.43 -7.88
CA LYS A 65 -9.97 1.71 -7.89
C LYS A 65 -9.81 0.29 -7.35
N ALA A 66 -8.84 -0.45 -7.85
CA ALA A 66 -8.58 -1.83 -7.41
C ALA A 66 -8.09 -1.86 -5.95
N GLN A 67 -7.21 -0.95 -5.57
CA GLN A 67 -6.67 -0.90 -4.21
C GLN A 67 -7.73 -0.50 -3.19
N THR A 68 -8.62 0.43 -3.54
CA THR A 68 -9.72 0.83 -2.66
C THR A 68 -10.65 -0.36 -2.39
N ALA A 69 -11.00 -1.13 -3.42
CA ALA A 69 -11.84 -2.31 -3.26
C ALA A 69 -11.18 -3.35 -2.35
N ARG A 70 -9.88 -3.61 -2.55
CA ARG A 70 -9.12 -4.55 -1.73
C ARG A 70 -9.00 -4.08 -0.28
N SER A 71 -8.64 -2.82 -0.07
CA SER A 71 -8.48 -2.25 1.27
C SER A 71 -9.78 -2.24 2.04
N ALA A 72 -10.88 -1.84 1.42
CA ALA A 72 -12.20 -1.83 2.04
C ALA A 72 -12.63 -3.24 2.46
N TYR A 73 -12.40 -4.21 1.59
CA TYR A 73 -12.70 -5.61 1.90
C TYR A 73 -11.92 -6.10 3.12
N LEU A 74 -10.59 -5.90 3.11
CA LEU A 74 -9.72 -6.35 4.20
C LEU A 74 -10.02 -5.63 5.51
N GLN A 75 -10.21 -4.30 5.48
CA GLN A 75 -10.52 -3.53 6.68
C GLN A 75 -11.87 -3.89 7.29
N SER A 76 -12.84 -4.33 6.49
CA SER A 76 -14.14 -4.77 7.01
C SER A 76 -14.08 -6.15 7.69
N ARG A 77 -13.04 -6.93 7.45
CA ARG A 77 -12.93 -8.32 7.93
C ARG A 77 -11.80 -8.56 8.90
N VAL A 78 -10.81 -7.69 8.94
CA VAL A 78 -9.65 -7.83 9.83
C VAL A 78 -9.71 -6.73 10.88
N THR A 79 -9.95 -7.13 12.12
CA THR A 79 -10.11 -6.20 13.23
C THR A 79 -8.87 -5.35 13.46
N GLY A 80 -9.02 -4.03 13.43
CA GLY A 80 -7.95 -3.09 13.70
C GLY A 80 -6.99 -2.85 12.54
N LEU A 81 -7.25 -3.42 11.38
CA LEU A 81 -6.43 -3.16 10.19
C LEU A 81 -6.68 -1.76 9.67
N GLN A 82 -5.60 -1.02 9.45
CA GLN A 82 -5.61 0.27 8.77
C GLN A 82 -4.70 0.18 7.56
N VAL A 83 -5.15 0.73 6.44
CA VAL A 83 -4.38 0.76 5.18
C VAL A 83 -4.31 2.19 4.70
N GLU A 84 -3.10 2.66 4.44
CA GLU A 84 -2.83 3.98 3.88
C GLU A 84 -2.20 3.83 2.50
N VAL A 85 -2.62 4.67 1.57
CA VAL A 85 -2.07 4.74 0.22
C VAL A 85 -1.46 6.12 0.05
N ILE A 86 -0.15 6.17 -0.12
CA ILE A 86 0.60 7.44 -0.17
C ILE A 86 1.32 7.50 -1.52
N PRO A 87 0.79 8.26 -2.49
CA PRO A 87 1.49 8.48 -3.76
C PRO A 87 2.66 9.44 -3.55
N GLY A 88 3.72 9.24 -4.30
CA GLY A 88 4.90 10.07 -4.19
C GLY A 88 5.87 9.85 -5.33
N HIS A 89 7.10 10.28 -5.11
CA HIS A 89 8.18 10.19 -6.07
C HIS A 89 9.43 9.62 -5.39
N SER A 90 10.37 9.14 -6.18
CA SER A 90 11.71 8.85 -5.66
C SER A 90 12.33 10.15 -5.13
N VAL A 91 13.28 10.03 -4.22
CA VAL A 91 13.96 11.22 -3.67
C VAL A 91 14.62 12.04 -4.79
N MET A 92 15.23 11.36 -5.76
CA MET A 92 15.88 12.06 -6.87
C MET A 92 14.90 12.82 -7.74
N ASP A 93 13.73 12.24 -8.02
CA ASP A 93 12.67 12.92 -8.78
C ASP A 93 12.10 14.09 -7.99
N ALA A 94 11.92 13.94 -6.69
CA ALA A 94 11.46 15.03 -5.82
C ALA A 94 12.46 16.19 -5.80
N ILE A 95 13.76 15.89 -5.72
CA ILE A 95 14.82 16.91 -5.79
C ILE A 95 14.76 17.64 -7.13
N ALA A 96 14.59 16.91 -8.22
CA ALA A 96 14.51 17.51 -9.56
C ALA A 96 13.30 18.46 -9.68
N LEU A 97 12.15 18.06 -9.12
CA LEU A 97 10.95 18.90 -9.12
C LEU A 97 11.16 20.18 -8.30
N VAL A 98 11.75 20.08 -7.11
CA VAL A 98 12.05 21.26 -6.27
C VAL A 98 13.06 22.17 -6.93
N SER A 99 14.14 21.61 -7.49
CA SER A 99 15.16 22.38 -8.19
C SER A 99 14.58 23.15 -9.38
N LYS A 100 13.66 22.54 -10.10
CA LYS A 100 12.97 23.19 -11.24
C LYS A 100 12.10 24.37 -10.79
N GLN A 101 11.46 24.25 -9.62
CA GLN A 101 10.64 25.34 -9.07
C GLN A 101 11.49 26.50 -8.54
N LEU A 102 12.70 26.18 -8.00
CA LEU A 102 13.60 27.18 -7.43
C LEU A 102 14.48 27.85 -8.50
N GLY A 103 14.68 27.18 -9.61
CA GLY A 103 15.49 27.71 -10.73
C GLY A 103 14.71 28.54 -11.67
#